data_12b0bac57ed62a10ac52dade78e6aeb1
#
_entry.id   12b0bac57ed62a10ac52dade78e6aeb1
#
_cell.length_a   1.000
_cell.length_b   1.000
_cell.length_c   1.000
_cell.angle_alpha   90.00
_cell.angle_beta   90.00
_cell.angle_gamma   90.00
#
_symmetry.space_group_name_H-M   'P 1'
#
loop_
_entity.id
_entity.type
_entity.pdbx_description
1 polymer ?
#
loop_
_entity_poly.entity_id
_entity_poly.type
_entity_poly.pdbx_seq_one_letter_code
_entity_poly.pdbx_strand_id
1 'polypeptide(L)'
;MKKYYFISKFDTKNINKQSIDTGIIYRNYDSKNNLNTIIKLKQYCKKNGYKFFLSNNTKLALNLNLDGAYIPSFNKSLNHLSFSKKKKFLIIGSAHNNKEIKIKEKQDVSIIFLSSIFKENHNYLGINKFKLLSNLCSKKIIALGGISNNNLKKLNLVNCFGFAGISFFQKKRPPKGPLIF
;
A
#
# COMPACT_ATOMS: atom_id res chain seq x y z
N MET A 1 -8.85 2.98 -10.60
CA MET A 1 -8.48 2.26 -9.37
C MET A 1 -7.18 2.82 -8.82
N LYS A 2 -7.14 3.15 -7.52
CA LYS A 2 -5.94 3.63 -6.85
C LYS A 2 -4.87 2.53 -6.77
N LYS A 3 -3.60 2.89 -6.92
CA LYS A 3 -2.49 1.94 -6.97
C LYS A 3 -1.46 2.25 -5.88
N TYR A 4 -0.87 1.19 -5.29
CA TYR A 4 0.20 1.32 -4.32
C TYR A 4 1.30 0.29 -4.59
N TYR A 5 2.54 0.76 -4.67
CA TYR A 5 3.71 -0.07 -4.93
C TYR A 5 4.59 -0.16 -3.68
N PHE A 6 4.79 -1.39 -3.18
CA PHE A 6 5.70 -1.67 -2.08
C PHE A 6 7.12 -1.87 -2.58
N ILE A 7 8.06 -1.16 -1.97
CA ILE A 7 9.49 -1.25 -2.24
C ILE A 7 10.27 -1.50 -0.95
N SER A 8 11.38 -2.25 -1.03
CA SER A 8 12.30 -2.50 0.09
C SER A 8 13.67 -1.83 -0.06
N LYS A 9 13.94 -1.25 -1.22
CA LYS A 9 15.18 -0.54 -1.57
C LYS A 9 14.91 0.65 -2.48
N PHE A 10 15.90 1.53 -2.65
CA PHE A 10 15.83 2.63 -3.60
C PHE A 10 15.91 2.09 -5.04
N ASP A 11 14.79 2.07 -5.73
CA ASP A 11 14.62 1.47 -7.06
C ASP A 11 13.90 2.44 -8.01
N THR A 12 14.62 3.44 -8.48
CA THR A 12 14.09 4.44 -9.41
C THR A 12 13.64 3.82 -10.73
N LYS A 13 14.32 2.77 -11.18
CA LYS A 13 14.03 2.08 -12.44
C LYS A 13 12.61 1.51 -12.51
N ASN A 14 12.13 0.94 -11.40
CA ASN A 14 10.76 0.43 -11.33
C ASN A 14 9.76 1.50 -10.91
N ILE A 15 10.14 2.47 -10.07
CA ILE A 15 9.26 3.60 -9.71
C ILE A 15 8.88 4.39 -10.96
N ASN A 16 9.84 4.74 -11.84
CA ASN A 16 9.59 5.52 -13.06
C ASN A 16 8.64 4.87 -14.06
N LYS A 17 8.47 3.56 -13.99
CA LYS A 17 7.49 2.85 -14.84
C LYS A 17 6.04 3.03 -14.35
N GLN A 18 5.85 3.59 -13.17
CA GLN A 18 4.52 3.73 -12.59
C GLN A 18 3.87 5.06 -13.00
N SER A 19 2.54 5.07 -13.01
CA SER A 19 1.79 6.31 -13.15
C SER A 19 1.97 7.18 -11.89
N ILE A 20 1.96 8.49 -12.05
CA ILE A 20 2.21 9.47 -10.98
C ILE A 20 1.23 9.36 -9.81
N ASP A 21 0.03 8.86 -10.06
CA ASP A 21 -1.01 8.63 -9.03
C ASP A 21 -0.75 7.38 -8.17
N THR A 22 0.33 6.60 -8.46
CA THR A 22 0.73 5.43 -7.67
C THR A 22 1.42 5.87 -6.39
N GLY A 23 0.88 5.46 -5.24
CA GLY A 23 1.52 5.67 -3.94
C GLY A 23 2.71 4.71 -3.76
N ILE A 24 3.86 5.23 -3.36
CA ILE A 24 5.07 4.44 -3.09
C ILE A 24 5.15 4.17 -1.59
N ILE A 25 5.23 2.90 -1.19
CA ILE A 25 5.35 2.49 0.21
C ILE A 25 6.72 1.85 0.43
N TYR A 26 7.58 2.51 1.19
CA TYR A 26 8.87 1.94 1.59
C TYR A 26 8.67 1.03 2.80
N ARG A 27 8.92 -0.26 2.60
CA ARG A 27 8.79 -1.31 3.59
C ARG A 27 10.07 -2.13 3.66
N ASN A 28 10.90 -1.83 4.63
CA ASN A 28 12.08 -2.62 4.96
C ASN A 28 12.10 -2.82 6.48
N TYR A 29 11.98 -4.06 6.94
CA TYR A 29 11.99 -4.42 8.36
C TYR A 29 13.35 -4.99 8.81
N ASP A 30 14.22 -5.38 7.88
CA ASP A 30 15.48 -6.07 8.15
C ASP A 30 16.62 -5.11 8.48
N SER A 31 16.51 -3.84 8.07
CA SER A 31 17.48 -2.81 8.42
C SER A 31 16.86 -1.82 9.42
N LYS A 32 17.59 -1.53 10.51
CA LYS A 32 17.34 -0.32 11.31
C LYS A 32 17.23 0.83 10.32
N ASN A 33 16.06 1.45 10.20
CA ASN A 33 15.66 2.48 9.25
C ASN A 33 16.87 3.19 8.62
N ASN A 34 17.25 2.78 7.41
CA ASN A 34 18.32 3.46 6.71
C ASN A 34 17.83 4.87 6.32
N LEU A 35 18.05 5.82 7.22
CA LEU A 35 17.58 7.20 7.09
C LEU A 35 18.00 7.81 5.75
N ASN A 36 19.23 7.51 5.31
CA ASN A 36 19.74 7.99 4.01
C ASN A 36 18.87 7.50 2.84
N THR A 37 18.45 6.23 2.87
CA THR A 37 17.56 5.68 1.83
C THR A 37 16.18 6.34 1.88
N ILE A 38 15.65 6.59 3.06
CA ILE A 38 14.35 7.26 3.23
C ILE A 38 14.42 8.70 2.71
N ILE A 39 15.48 9.43 3.02
CA ILE A 39 15.71 10.81 2.53
C ILE A 39 15.83 10.84 1.01
N LYS A 40 16.62 9.94 0.41
CA LYS A 40 16.74 9.80 -1.05
C LYS A 40 15.40 9.52 -1.70
N LEU A 41 14.61 8.58 -1.16
CA LEU A 41 13.26 8.27 -1.65
C LEU A 41 12.31 9.46 -1.52
N LYS A 42 12.33 10.16 -0.39
CA LYS A 42 11.52 11.38 -0.19
C LYS A 42 11.82 12.43 -1.27
N GLN A 43 13.11 12.76 -1.45
CA GLN A 43 13.53 13.75 -2.45
C GLN A 43 13.11 13.32 -3.86
N TYR A 44 13.35 12.06 -4.19
CA TYR A 44 13.00 11.49 -5.48
C TYR A 44 11.48 11.52 -5.74
N CYS A 45 10.68 11.04 -4.79
CA CYS A 45 9.22 11.03 -4.92
C CYS A 45 8.67 12.46 -5.01
N LYS A 46 9.18 13.39 -4.21
CA LYS A 46 8.77 14.80 -4.25
C LYS A 46 9.10 15.43 -5.61
N LYS A 47 10.30 15.24 -6.14
CA LYS A 47 10.74 15.75 -7.45
C LYS A 47 9.85 15.24 -8.59
N ASN A 48 9.42 13.98 -8.52
CA ASN A 48 8.65 13.31 -9.57
C ASN A 48 7.14 13.25 -9.29
N GLY A 49 6.64 13.92 -8.24
CA GLY A 49 5.22 14.03 -7.92
C GLY A 49 4.56 12.76 -7.35
N TYR A 50 5.34 11.75 -6.93
CA TYR A 50 4.81 10.55 -6.29
C TYR A 50 4.48 10.81 -4.82
N LYS A 51 3.38 10.23 -4.33
CA LYS A 51 3.11 10.16 -2.90
C LYS A 51 3.97 9.10 -2.23
N PHE A 52 4.62 9.46 -1.13
CA PHE A 52 5.56 8.59 -0.43
C PHE A 52 5.11 8.29 1.00
N PHE A 53 5.04 7.00 1.34
CA PHE A 53 4.62 6.46 2.63
C PHE A 53 5.74 5.64 3.27
N LEU A 54 5.97 5.86 4.57
CA LEU A 54 6.93 5.09 5.34
C LEU A 54 6.23 4.01 6.17
N SER A 55 6.72 2.78 6.08
CA SER A 55 6.16 1.67 6.85
C SER A 55 6.65 1.67 8.29
N ASN A 56 5.69 1.45 9.21
CA ASN A 56 5.90 1.15 10.64
C ASN A 56 6.67 2.21 11.46
N ASN A 57 6.79 3.43 10.96
CA ASN A 57 7.41 4.54 11.71
C ASN A 57 6.70 5.86 11.43
N THR A 58 5.54 6.04 12.06
CA THR A 58 4.70 7.23 11.88
C THR A 58 5.39 8.51 12.37
N LYS A 59 6.14 8.44 13.50
CA LYS A 59 6.87 9.60 14.04
C LYS A 59 7.91 10.11 13.04
N LEU A 60 8.71 9.22 12.46
CA LEU A 60 9.70 9.59 11.45
C LEU A 60 9.04 10.11 10.17
N ALA A 61 7.93 9.50 9.73
CA ALA A 61 7.19 9.98 8.57
C ALA A 61 6.68 11.42 8.75
N LEU A 62 6.20 11.76 9.95
CA LEU A 62 5.78 13.13 10.31
C LEU A 62 6.96 14.10 10.34
N ASN A 63 8.05 13.74 11.02
CA ASN A 63 9.26 14.56 11.12
C ASN A 63 9.87 14.87 9.75
N LEU A 64 9.82 13.90 8.84
CA LEU A 64 10.30 14.08 7.47
C LEU A 64 9.26 14.73 6.54
N ASN A 65 8.08 15.12 7.02
CA ASN A 65 7.01 15.69 6.18
C ASN A 65 6.69 14.83 4.95
N LEU A 66 6.54 13.50 5.15
CA LEU A 66 6.08 12.59 4.10
C LEU A 66 4.57 12.72 3.87
N ASP A 67 4.05 12.11 2.82
CA ASP A 67 2.61 12.12 2.51
C ASP A 67 1.80 11.25 3.48
N GLY A 68 2.46 10.30 4.18
CA GLY A 68 1.79 9.48 5.16
C GLY A 68 2.66 8.35 5.70
N ALA A 69 2.02 7.51 6.52
CA ALA A 69 2.62 6.31 7.09
C ALA A 69 1.76 5.08 6.83
N TYR A 70 2.41 3.93 6.69
CA TYR A 70 1.76 2.63 6.57
C TYR A 70 1.96 1.81 7.85
N ILE A 71 0.87 1.39 8.48
CA ILE A 71 0.86 0.58 9.69
C ILE A 71 0.58 -0.88 9.34
N PRO A 72 1.57 -1.79 9.45
CA PRO A 72 1.38 -3.20 9.13
C PRO A 72 0.40 -3.88 10.09
N SER A 73 -0.13 -5.04 9.69
CA SER A 73 -1.14 -5.80 10.45
C SER A 73 -0.69 -6.18 11.85
N PHE A 74 0.59 -6.53 12.01
CA PHE A 74 1.16 -6.91 13.31
C PHE A 74 1.29 -5.73 14.30
N ASN A 75 1.37 -4.50 13.82
CA ASN A 75 1.44 -3.32 14.70
C ASN A 75 0.04 -2.93 15.18
N LYS A 76 -0.21 -3.12 16.48
CA LYS A 76 -1.48 -2.82 17.17
C LYS A 76 -1.42 -1.53 18.00
N SER A 77 -0.26 -0.83 18.03
CA SER A 77 -0.07 0.38 18.84
C SER A 77 -0.98 1.52 18.41
N LEU A 78 -1.50 2.26 19.38
CA LEU A 78 -2.30 3.48 19.19
C LEU A 78 -1.49 4.76 19.38
N ASN A 79 -0.19 4.68 19.68
CA ASN A 79 0.64 5.83 20.03
C ASN A 79 0.64 6.97 18.98
N HIS A 80 0.44 6.62 17.70
CA HIS A 80 0.38 7.63 16.63
C HIS A 80 -0.86 8.52 16.70
N LEU A 81 -1.88 8.15 17.46
CA LEU A 81 -3.08 8.97 17.62
C LEU A 81 -2.81 10.26 18.42
N SER A 82 -1.81 10.24 19.30
CA SER A 82 -1.37 11.43 20.06
C SER A 82 -0.54 12.42 19.24
N PHE A 83 -0.13 12.05 18.02
CA PHE A 83 0.73 12.92 17.21
C PHE A 83 -0.10 13.96 16.46
N SER A 84 0.35 15.22 16.49
CA SER A 84 -0.20 16.25 15.63
C SER A 84 0.08 15.93 14.15
N LYS A 85 -0.96 15.86 13.35
CA LYS A 85 -0.88 15.50 11.92
C LYS A 85 -1.35 16.66 11.04
N LYS A 86 -0.63 16.90 9.95
CA LYS A 86 -1.11 17.83 8.91
C LYS A 86 -2.37 17.26 8.26
N LYS A 87 -3.31 18.14 7.84
CA LYS A 87 -4.59 17.76 7.22
C LYS A 87 -4.44 16.77 6.03
N LYS A 88 -3.35 16.85 5.28
CA LYS A 88 -3.08 15.99 4.11
C LYS A 88 -2.28 14.72 4.43
N PHE A 89 -1.84 14.51 5.68
CA PHE A 89 -1.06 13.34 6.08
C PHE A 89 -2.00 12.13 6.23
N LEU A 90 -1.72 11.06 5.48
CA LEU A 90 -2.56 9.87 5.47
C LEU A 90 -1.96 8.74 6.32
N ILE A 91 -2.75 8.18 7.20
CA ILE A 91 -2.44 6.91 7.84
C ILE A 91 -3.14 5.81 7.04
N ILE A 92 -2.36 4.85 6.55
CA ILE A 92 -2.86 3.67 5.83
C ILE A 92 -2.37 2.42 6.56
N GLY A 93 -3.05 1.29 6.43
CA GLY A 93 -2.65 0.09 7.18
C GLY A 93 -3.05 -1.19 6.47
N SER A 94 -2.65 -2.36 7.00
CA SER A 94 -3.04 -3.67 6.47
C SER A 94 -3.75 -4.55 7.48
N ALA A 95 -4.59 -5.46 6.98
CA ALA A 95 -5.32 -6.45 7.74
C ALA A 95 -5.50 -7.74 6.92
N HIS A 96 -5.70 -8.88 7.62
CA HIS A 96 -5.93 -10.20 7.02
C HIS A 96 -7.28 -10.81 7.44
N ASN A 97 -7.90 -10.28 8.47
CA ASN A 97 -9.15 -10.78 9.05
C ASN A 97 -9.94 -9.65 9.71
N ASN A 98 -11.16 -9.94 10.15
CA ASN A 98 -12.06 -8.95 10.76
C ASN A 98 -11.48 -8.35 12.04
N LYS A 99 -10.83 -9.15 12.90
CA LYS A 99 -10.20 -8.65 14.14
C LYS A 99 -9.13 -7.58 13.84
N GLU A 100 -8.30 -7.81 12.84
CA GLU A 100 -7.29 -6.85 12.41
C GLU A 100 -7.90 -5.61 11.73
N ILE A 101 -8.99 -5.77 10.96
CA ILE A 101 -9.74 -4.63 10.41
C ILE A 101 -10.21 -3.73 11.55
N LYS A 102 -10.83 -4.28 12.59
CA LYS A 102 -11.31 -3.51 13.75
C LYS A 102 -10.17 -2.79 14.49
N ILE A 103 -8.99 -3.41 14.57
CA ILE A 103 -7.81 -2.75 15.13
C ILE A 103 -7.39 -1.56 14.25
N LYS A 104 -7.38 -1.74 12.92
CA LYS A 104 -7.04 -0.65 11.99
C LYS A 104 -8.06 0.50 12.02
N GLU A 105 -9.34 0.19 12.19
CA GLU A 105 -10.39 1.20 12.40
C GLU A 105 -10.14 2.00 13.68
N LYS A 106 -9.80 1.33 14.81
CA LYS A 106 -9.40 1.99 16.07
C LYS A 106 -8.12 2.83 15.92
N GLN A 107 -7.19 2.43 15.05
CA GLN A 107 -5.98 3.18 14.71
C GLN A 107 -6.26 4.37 13.79
N ASP A 108 -7.50 4.66 13.46
CA ASP A 108 -7.95 5.75 12.57
C ASP A 108 -7.22 5.76 11.23
N VAL A 109 -7.00 4.56 10.65
CA VAL A 109 -6.45 4.49 9.29
C VAL A 109 -7.53 4.91 8.28
N SER A 110 -7.11 5.63 7.24
CA SER A 110 -8.00 6.08 6.16
C SER A 110 -8.27 4.98 5.12
N ILE A 111 -7.31 4.08 4.95
CA ILE A 111 -7.33 3.03 3.93
C ILE A 111 -6.76 1.74 4.52
N ILE A 112 -7.44 0.61 4.32
CA ILE A 112 -6.98 -0.72 4.75
C ILE A 112 -6.60 -1.58 3.54
N PHE A 113 -5.38 -2.11 3.57
CA PHE A 113 -4.88 -3.09 2.60
C PHE A 113 -5.26 -4.48 3.07
N LEU A 114 -6.29 -5.06 2.49
CA LEU A 114 -6.80 -6.38 2.84
C LEU A 114 -6.10 -7.45 2.01
N SER A 115 -5.54 -8.45 2.66
CA SER A 115 -4.76 -9.52 2.01
C SER A 115 -4.90 -10.88 2.69
N SER A 116 -4.74 -11.95 1.97
CA SER A 116 -4.27 -12.08 0.59
C SER A 116 -5.43 -12.49 -0.33
N ILE A 117 -5.72 -11.69 -1.38
CA ILE A 117 -6.90 -11.99 -2.23
C ILE A 117 -6.65 -13.17 -3.19
N PHE A 118 -5.47 -13.25 -3.86
CA PHE A 118 -5.19 -14.28 -4.87
C PHE A 118 -3.97 -15.14 -4.56
N LYS A 119 -3.07 -14.72 -3.65
CA LYS A 119 -1.90 -15.51 -3.27
C LYS A 119 -2.30 -16.50 -2.19
N GLU A 120 -2.20 -17.78 -2.51
CA GLU A 120 -2.39 -18.87 -1.57
C GLU A 120 -1.26 -18.90 -0.55
N ASN A 121 -1.59 -18.59 0.69
CA ASN A 121 -0.73 -18.63 1.87
C ASN A 121 -1.65 -18.68 3.11
N HIS A 122 -1.08 -18.71 4.32
CA HIS A 122 -1.85 -18.76 5.57
C HIS A 122 -2.90 -17.64 5.74
N ASN A 123 -2.76 -16.52 5.00
CA ASN A 123 -3.71 -15.41 5.01
C ASN A 123 -4.62 -15.38 3.76
N TYR A 124 -4.70 -16.49 3.01
CA TYR A 124 -5.51 -16.53 1.80
C TYR A 124 -7.00 -16.33 2.10
N LEU A 125 -7.61 -15.41 1.38
CA LEU A 125 -9.01 -15.05 1.51
C LEU A 125 -9.87 -15.57 0.35
N GLY A 126 -9.32 -15.57 -0.85
CA GLY A 126 -10.13 -15.74 -2.07
C GLY A 126 -11.12 -14.58 -2.27
N ILE A 127 -11.90 -14.65 -3.33
CA ILE A 127 -12.86 -13.58 -3.69
C ILE A 127 -14.00 -13.49 -2.67
N ASN A 128 -14.58 -14.62 -2.26
CA ASN A 128 -15.78 -14.63 -1.41
C ASN A 128 -15.51 -14.07 0.00
N LYS A 129 -14.48 -14.57 0.67
CA LYS A 129 -14.10 -14.09 2.00
C LYS A 129 -13.60 -12.64 1.96
N PHE A 130 -12.86 -12.27 0.90
CA PHE A 130 -12.44 -10.89 0.70
C PHE A 130 -13.66 -9.96 0.55
N LYS A 131 -14.64 -10.32 -0.28
CA LYS A 131 -15.89 -9.56 -0.48
C LYS A 131 -16.66 -9.39 0.84
N LEU A 132 -16.81 -10.48 1.63
CA LEU A 132 -17.44 -10.41 2.93
C LEU A 132 -16.73 -9.40 3.85
N LEU A 133 -15.42 -9.52 4.02
CA LEU A 133 -14.64 -8.66 4.90
C LEU A 133 -14.62 -7.20 4.42
N SER A 134 -14.54 -6.96 3.11
CA SER A 134 -14.56 -5.60 2.56
C SER A 134 -15.90 -4.90 2.77
N ASN A 135 -17.01 -5.63 2.76
CA ASN A 135 -18.35 -5.07 3.03
C ASN A 135 -18.56 -4.75 4.53
N LEU A 136 -17.90 -5.48 5.43
CA LEU A 136 -17.95 -5.23 6.88
C LEU A 136 -17.03 -4.08 7.33
N CYS A 137 -16.18 -3.58 6.45
CA CYS A 137 -15.22 -2.53 6.77
C CYS A 137 -15.78 -1.14 6.47
N SER A 138 -15.67 -0.22 7.44
CA SER A 138 -16.09 1.18 7.25
C SER A 138 -15.08 2.03 6.48
N LYS A 139 -13.88 1.54 6.25
CA LYS A 139 -12.78 2.26 5.57
C LYS A 139 -12.64 1.81 4.11
N LYS A 140 -11.97 2.64 3.29
CA LYS A 140 -11.65 2.26 1.91
C LYS A 140 -10.72 1.06 1.88
N ILE A 141 -11.04 0.05 1.07
CA ILE A 141 -10.25 -1.17 0.94
C ILE A 141 -9.35 -1.12 -0.30
N ILE A 142 -8.10 -1.51 -0.12
CA ILE A 142 -7.14 -1.80 -1.20
C ILE A 142 -6.89 -3.31 -1.22
N ALA A 143 -7.07 -3.94 -2.37
CA ALA A 143 -6.78 -5.36 -2.54
C ALA A 143 -5.26 -5.59 -2.60
N LEU A 144 -4.77 -6.60 -1.85
CA LEU A 144 -3.35 -6.96 -1.81
C LEU A 144 -3.19 -8.48 -1.84
N GLY A 145 -2.11 -8.96 -2.49
CA GLY A 145 -1.68 -10.36 -2.49
C GLY A 145 -2.02 -11.11 -3.78
N GLY A 146 -1.00 -11.43 -4.57
CA GLY A 146 -1.09 -12.24 -5.78
C GLY A 146 -1.72 -11.55 -7.00
N ILE A 147 -1.81 -10.23 -7.01
CA ILE A 147 -2.40 -9.48 -8.13
C ILE A 147 -1.46 -9.53 -9.34
N SER A 148 -2.03 -9.82 -10.50
CA SER A 148 -1.37 -9.93 -11.79
C SER A 148 -2.29 -9.43 -12.91
N ASN A 149 -1.77 -9.25 -14.13
CA ASN A 149 -2.58 -8.86 -15.28
C ASN A 149 -3.72 -9.87 -15.56
N ASN A 150 -3.45 -11.17 -15.34
CA ASN A 150 -4.41 -12.24 -15.61
C ASN A 150 -5.63 -12.23 -14.66
N ASN A 151 -5.46 -11.72 -13.43
CA ASN A 151 -6.54 -11.69 -12.44
C ASN A 151 -7.04 -10.28 -12.10
N LEU A 152 -6.46 -9.23 -12.70
CA LEU A 152 -6.81 -7.85 -12.40
C LEU A 152 -8.31 -7.56 -12.61
N LYS A 153 -8.91 -8.11 -13.68
CA LYS A 153 -10.35 -7.95 -13.96
C LYS A 153 -11.25 -8.55 -12.88
N LYS A 154 -10.76 -9.57 -12.15
CA LYS A 154 -11.52 -10.19 -11.04
C LYS A 154 -11.70 -9.24 -9.84
N LEU A 155 -10.94 -8.15 -9.75
CA LEU A 155 -11.14 -7.12 -8.72
C LEU A 155 -12.49 -6.39 -8.87
N ASN A 156 -13.13 -6.44 -10.05
CA ASN A 156 -14.46 -5.87 -10.24
C ASN A 156 -15.56 -6.67 -9.51
N LEU A 157 -15.26 -7.90 -9.06
CA LEU A 157 -16.18 -8.75 -8.31
C LEU A 157 -16.22 -8.41 -6.81
N VAL A 158 -15.32 -7.55 -6.34
CA VAL A 158 -15.18 -7.21 -4.92
C VAL A 158 -15.24 -5.70 -4.71
N ASN A 159 -15.67 -5.29 -3.50
CA ASN A 159 -15.68 -3.89 -3.11
C ASN A 159 -14.26 -3.44 -2.72
N CYS A 160 -13.48 -2.94 -3.70
CA CYS A 160 -12.18 -2.36 -3.43
C CYS A 160 -11.95 -1.05 -4.19
N PHE A 161 -11.33 -0.09 -3.52
CA PHE A 161 -10.99 1.23 -4.06
C PHE A 161 -9.78 1.18 -5.02
N GLY A 162 -8.96 0.14 -4.89
CA GLY A 162 -7.76 -0.05 -5.69
C GLY A 162 -6.99 -1.31 -5.30
N PHE A 163 -5.74 -1.36 -5.71
CA PHE A 163 -4.89 -2.51 -5.41
C PHE A 163 -3.44 -2.12 -5.10
N ALA A 164 -2.72 -3.06 -4.46
CA ALA A 164 -1.32 -2.92 -4.13
C ALA A 164 -0.53 -4.20 -4.44
N GLY A 165 0.78 -4.06 -4.60
CA GLY A 165 1.64 -5.21 -4.84
C GLY A 165 3.11 -4.86 -4.93
N ILE A 166 3.92 -5.88 -5.24
CA ILE A 166 5.34 -5.78 -5.56
C ILE A 166 5.55 -6.24 -7.01
N SER A 167 5.33 -7.52 -7.26
CA SER A 167 5.63 -8.17 -8.54
C SER A 167 4.82 -7.61 -9.71
N PHE A 168 3.59 -7.16 -9.48
CA PHE A 168 2.77 -6.51 -10.50
C PHE A 168 3.47 -5.27 -11.10
N PHE A 169 4.15 -4.49 -10.26
CA PHE A 169 4.81 -3.25 -10.65
C PHE A 169 6.23 -3.44 -11.17
N GLN A 170 6.84 -4.60 -10.94
CA GLN A 170 8.20 -4.94 -11.38
C GLN A 170 8.23 -5.62 -12.75
N LYS A 171 7.15 -6.27 -13.17
CA LYS A 171 7.09 -6.92 -14.49
C LYS A 171 7.15 -5.86 -15.61
N LYS A 172 7.94 -6.14 -16.65
CA LYS A 172 7.89 -5.37 -17.90
C LYS A 172 6.45 -5.43 -18.42
N ARG A 173 5.85 -4.27 -18.77
CA ARG A 173 4.64 -4.29 -19.60
C ARG A 173 5.00 -5.04 -20.88
N PRO A 174 4.19 -5.98 -21.37
CA PRO A 174 4.37 -6.48 -22.73
C PRO A 174 4.43 -5.26 -23.66
N PRO A 175 5.28 -5.28 -24.69
CA PRO A 175 5.28 -4.21 -25.69
C PRO A 175 3.83 -4.03 -26.16
N LYS A 176 3.39 -2.78 -26.29
CA LYS A 176 2.12 -2.50 -26.96
C LYS A 176 2.24 -3.12 -28.34
N GLY A 177 1.40 -4.09 -28.65
CA GLY A 177 1.31 -4.65 -29.99
C GLY A 177 1.15 -3.51 -31.02
N PRO A 178 1.56 -3.71 -32.27
CA PRO A 178 1.38 -2.70 -33.30
C PRO A 178 -0.08 -2.25 -33.32
N LEU A 179 -0.30 -0.94 -33.38
CA LEU A 179 -1.62 -0.37 -33.63
C LEU A 179 -2.01 -0.87 -35.03
N ILE A 180 -2.95 -1.82 -35.08
CA ILE A 180 -3.60 -2.20 -36.32
C ILE A 180 -4.55 -1.03 -36.61
N PHE A 181 -4.17 -0.23 -37.59
CA PHE A 181 -5.05 0.78 -38.22
C PHE A 181 -6.03 0.11 -39.14
#